data_da48aa58f49b23384d4da15c25405abe
#
_entry.id   da48aa58f49b23384d4da15c25405abe
#
_cell.length_a   1.000
_cell.length_b   1.000
_cell.length_c   1.000
_cell.angle_alpha   90.00
_cell.angle_beta   90.00
_cell.angle_gamma   90.00
#
_symmetry.space_group_name_H-M   'P 1'
#
loop_
_entity.id
_entity.type
_entity.pdbx_description
1 polymer ?
#
loop_
_entity_poly.entity_id
_entity_poly.type
_entity_poly.pdbx_seq_one_letter_code
_entity_poly.pdbx_strand_id
1 'polypeptide(L)'
;NGEGGFAILTSTGSAPNQNQWIRYLKLEIEENPKKYSNMPLIEIAYGDDDATKSYTETQYLLQNDAIKTIIVPTTIGLSSAAKALKESGKDVNLIGLGFPSELSEYIKDGTCDRLYIWNTTDLGYLTAYTLKALDENEITGSIGETFTAGSLGEKTITADKDNASEIILGDPIMFDRTNIDSLSDIY
;
A
#
# COMPACT_ATOMS: atom_id res chain seq x y z
N ASN A 1 -16.99 -3.73 -9.72
CA ASN A 1 -17.78 -3.12 -10.81
C ASN A 1 -17.69 -1.58 -10.82
N GLY A 2 -16.83 -0.97 -9.98
CA GLY A 2 -16.65 0.48 -9.96
C GLY A 2 -17.82 1.26 -9.37
N GLU A 3 -18.53 0.68 -8.44
CA GLU A 3 -19.68 1.30 -7.77
C GLU A 3 -19.54 1.24 -6.26
N GLY A 4 -19.96 2.31 -5.60
CA GLY A 4 -19.94 2.46 -4.15
C GLY A 4 -18.77 3.29 -3.64
N GLY A 5 -18.99 3.97 -2.54
CA GLY A 5 -17.97 4.81 -1.92
C GLY A 5 -16.85 4.00 -1.29
N PHE A 6 -15.71 4.63 -1.09
CA PHE A 6 -14.61 4.01 -0.38
C PHE A 6 -14.08 4.90 0.74
N ALA A 7 -13.43 4.29 1.70
CA ALA A 7 -12.71 4.96 2.77
C ALA A 7 -11.23 4.54 2.77
N ILE A 8 -10.40 5.35 3.41
CA ILE A 8 -8.99 5.05 3.65
C ILE A 8 -8.78 5.01 5.16
N LEU A 9 -8.21 3.92 5.67
CA LEU A 9 -7.70 3.86 7.04
C LEU A 9 -6.18 3.92 6.99
N THR A 10 -5.62 5.05 7.36
CA THR A 10 -4.17 5.30 7.32
C THR A 10 -3.57 5.40 8.72
N SER A 11 -2.24 5.55 8.85
CA SER A 11 -1.61 5.71 10.15
C SER A 11 -1.88 7.10 10.74
N THR A 12 -1.01 8.04 10.53
CA THR A 12 -1.14 9.40 11.10
C THR A 12 -1.29 10.44 9.99
N GLY A 13 -1.87 11.60 10.32
CA GLY A 13 -1.95 12.73 9.39
C GLY A 13 -0.59 13.32 8.98
N SER A 14 0.50 12.93 9.67
CA SER A 14 1.86 13.39 9.39
C SER A 14 2.76 12.34 8.73
N ALA A 15 2.25 11.14 8.40
CA ALA A 15 3.01 10.08 7.75
C ALA A 15 3.32 10.43 6.28
N PRO A 16 4.59 10.76 5.92
CA PRO A 16 4.89 11.34 4.59
C PRO A 16 4.59 10.38 3.44
N ASN A 17 5.00 9.12 3.56
CA ASN A 17 4.80 8.09 2.54
C ASN A 17 3.32 7.81 2.29
N GLN A 18 2.52 7.61 3.35
CA GLN A 18 1.09 7.34 3.21
C GLN A 18 0.33 8.54 2.67
N ASN A 19 0.69 9.75 3.10
CA ASN A 19 0.11 10.98 2.56
C ASN A 19 0.42 11.15 1.06
N GLN A 20 1.62 10.75 0.62
CA GLN A 20 1.98 10.74 -0.80
C GLN A 20 1.13 9.72 -1.59
N TRP A 21 0.93 8.50 -1.08
CA TRP A 21 0.07 7.50 -1.73
C TRP A 21 -1.39 7.96 -1.81
N ILE A 22 -1.91 8.55 -0.73
CA ILE A 22 -3.26 9.12 -0.72
C ILE A 22 -3.38 10.27 -1.73
N ARG A 23 -2.35 11.10 -1.85
CA ARG A 23 -2.30 12.18 -2.85
C ARG A 23 -2.37 11.60 -4.27
N TYR A 24 -1.58 10.58 -4.59
CA TYR A 24 -1.61 9.94 -5.91
C TYR A 24 -2.95 9.25 -6.21
N LEU A 25 -3.56 8.62 -5.21
CA LEU A 25 -4.90 8.05 -5.36
C LEU A 25 -5.93 9.14 -5.70
N LYS A 26 -5.89 10.28 -5.03
CA LYS A 26 -6.78 11.42 -5.33
C LYS A 26 -6.52 11.97 -6.73
N LEU A 27 -5.27 12.13 -7.13
CA LEU A 27 -4.91 12.59 -8.48
C LEU A 27 -5.44 11.63 -9.55
N GLU A 28 -5.29 10.32 -9.38
CA GLU A 28 -5.84 9.32 -10.33
C GLU A 28 -7.36 9.48 -10.50
N ILE A 29 -8.08 9.74 -9.39
CA ILE A 29 -9.53 9.97 -9.44
C ILE A 29 -9.86 11.28 -10.16
N GLU A 30 -9.13 12.34 -9.89
CA GLU A 30 -9.31 13.66 -10.50
C GLU A 30 -9.00 13.66 -12.00
N GLU A 31 -7.95 12.95 -12.41
CA GLU A 31 -7.55 12.81 -13.82
C GLU A 31 -8.48 11.90 -14.61
N ASN A 32 -9.20 10.98 -13.95
CA ASN A 32 -10.09 10.00 -14.55
C ASN A 32 -11.53 10.05 -14.00
N PRO A 33 -12.20 11.22 -14.02
CA PRO A 33 -13.48 11.42 -13.33
C PRO A 33 -14.61 10.54 -13.87
N LYS A 34 -14.56 10.16 -15.15
CA LYS A 34 -15.57 9.25 -15.74
C LYS A 34 -15.41 7.82 -15.23
N LYS A 35 -14.18 7.36 -15.03
CA LYS A 35 -13.86 6.01 -14.55
C LYS A 35 -14.31 5.83 -13.10
N TYR A 36 -14.17 6.86 -12.28
CA TYR A 36 -14.44 6.83 -10.84
C TYR A 36 -15.72 7.57 -10.42
N SER A 37 -16.58 7.92 -11.38
CA SER A 37 -17.81 8.71 -11.12
C SER A 37 -18.71 8.16 -10.01
N ASN A 38 -18.71 6.83 -9.82
CA ASN A 38 -19.54 6.13 -8.86
C ASN A 38 -18.75 5.63 -7.64
N MET A 39 -17.51 6.12 -7.46
CA MET A 39 -16.58 5.70 -6.39
C MET A 39 -16.09 6.91 -5.59
N PRO A 40 -16.96 7.62 -4.87
CA PRO A 40 -16.50 8.77 -4.08
C PRO A 40 -15.64 8.32 -2.89
N LEU A 41 -14.57 9.07 -2.61
CA LEU A 41 -13.86 8.97 -1.33
C LEU A 41 -14.77 9.58 -0.25
N ILE A 42 -15.24 8.73 0.67
CA ILE A 42 -16.17 9.12 1.74
C ILE A 42 -15.40 9.69 2.92
N GLU A 43 -14.33 9.00 3.36
CA GLU A 43 -13.63 9.35 4.60
C GLU A 43 -12.18 8.89 4.59
N ILE A 44 -11.34 9.60 5.34
CA ILE A 44 -9.97 9.18 5.69
C ILE A 44 -9.91 9.10 7.21
N ALA A 45 -9.78 7.89 7.74
CA ALA A 45 -9.62 7.61 9.16
C ALA A 45 -8.15 7.39 9.52
N TYR A 46 -7.80 7.65 10.77
CA TYR A 46 -6.43 7.61 11.26
C TYR A 46 -6.28 6.62 12.43
N GLY A 47 -5.62 5.51 12.17
CA GLY A 47 -5.39 4.44 13.15
C GLY A 47 -4.12 4.61 13.99
N ASP A 48 -3.27 5.62 13.69
CA ASP A 48 -2.00 5.95 14.38
C ASP A 48 -1.01 4.77 14.46
N ASP A 49 -1.10 3.80 13.54
CA ASP A 49 -0.40 2.51 13.60
C ASP A 49 -0.58 1.76 14.94
N ASP A 50 -1.70 2.05 15.62
CA ASP A 50 -2.16 1.34 16.82
C ASP A 50 -3.25 0.34 16.45
N ALA A 51 -3.10 -0.92 16.87
CA ALA A 51 -4.01 -1.99 16.51
C ALA A 51 -5.43 -1.77 17.07
N THR A 52 -5.54 -1.28 18.31
CA THR A 52 -6.82 -1.02 18.95
C THR A 52 -7.57 0.13 18.30
N LYS A 53 -6.83 1.20 18.01
CA LYS A 53 -7.40 2.37 17.34
C LYS A 53 -7.81 2.02 15.90
N SER A 54 -6.95 1.34 15.14
CA SER A 54 -7.28 0.89 13.78
C SER A 54 -8.51 -0.01 13.73
N TYR A 55 -8.65 -0.92 14.70
CA TYR A 55 -9.85 -1.74 14.86
C TYR A 55 -11.09 -0.89 15.11
N THR A 56 -11.02 0.07 16.05
CA THR A 56 -12.15 0.94 16.41
C THR A 56 -12.55 1.86 15.26
N GLU A 57 -11.58 2.45 14.58
CA GLU A 57 -11.81 3.27 13.37
C GLU A 57 -12.47 2.45 12.25
N THR A 58 -12.03 1.20 12.07
CA THR A 58 -12.69 0.30 11.11
C THR A 58 -14.15 0.04 11.50
N GLN A 59 -14.43 -0.25 12.77
CA GLN A 59 -15.81 -0.42 13.23
C GLN A 59 -16.67 0.82 12.97
N TYR A 60 -16.10 2.01 13.14
CA TYR A 60 -16.78 3.27 12.84
C TYR A 60 -17.06 3.40 11.33
N LEU A 61 -16.06 3.17 10.46
CA LEU A 61 -16.25 3.21 9.02
C LEU A 61 -17.32 2.23 8.54
N LEU A 62 -17.38 1.05 9.13
CA LEU A 62 -18.36 0.02 8.80
C LEU A 62 -19.80 0.39 9.18
N GLN A 63 -20.05 1.44 9.97
CA GLN A 63 -21.41 1.94 10.23
C GLN A 63 -22.01 2.68 9.03
N ASN A 64 -21.20 3.16 8.12
CA ASN A 64 -21.65 3.87 6.93
C ASN A 64 -21.85 2.90 5.75
N ASP A 65 -23.08 2.57 5.44
CA ASP A 65 -23.43 1.63 4.37
C ASP A 65 -23.07 2.12 2.96
N ALA A 66 -22.72 3.40 2.80
CA ALA A 66 -22.19 3.92 1.53
C ALA A 66 -20.75 3.48 1.25
N ILE A 67 -20.00 3.05 2.27
CA ILE A 67 -18.64 2.54 2.12
C ILE A 67 -18.71 1.08 1.68
N LYS A 68 -18.21 0.81 0.48
CA LYS A 68 -18.13 -0.52 -0.13
C LYS A 68 -16.71 -1.05 -0.22
N THR A 69 -15.73 -0.19 0.00
CA THR A 69 -14.31 -0.57 -0.01
C THR A 69 -13.57 0.21 1.08
N ILE A 70 -12.68 -0.46 1.80
CA ILE A 70 -11.72 0.18 2.72
C ILE A 70 -10.31 -0.12 2.19
N ILE A 71 -9.54 0.94 1.95
CA ILE A 71 -8.14 0.88 1.53
C ILE A 71 -7.26 1.19 2.74
N VAL A 72 -6.34 0.27 3.06
CA VAL A 72 -5.52 0.40 4.28
C VAL A 72 -4.03 0.34 3.94
N PRO A 73 -3.37 1.49 3.76
CA PRO A 73 -1.94 1.56 3.39
C PRO A 73 -0.99 1.40 4.59
N THR A 74 -1.32 0.55 5.57
CA THR A 74 -0.50 0.25 6.75
C THR A 74 -0.69 -1.19 7.19
N THR A 75 0.38 -1.89 7.56
CA THR A 75 0.35 -3.32 7.91
C THR A 75 -0.46 -3.58 9.18
N ILE A 76 -0.21 -2.81 10.25
CA ILE A 76 -0.96 -2.91 11.52
C ILE A 76 -2.44 -2.59 11.30
N GLY A 77 -2.71 -1.54 10.52
CA GLY A 77 -4.08 -1.15 10.18
C GLY A 77 -4.82 -2.22 9.42
N LEU A 78 -4.20 -2.86 8.41
CA LEU A 78 -4.86 -3.87 7.58
C LEU A 78 -5.20 -5.13 8.38
N SER A 79 -4.29 -5.62 9.24
CA SER A 79 -4.56 -6.77 10.12
C SER A 79 -5.70 -6.48 11.09
N SER A 80 -5.72 -5.27 11.66
CA SER A 80 -6.78 -4.83 12.58
C SER A 80 -8.12 -4.64 11.89
N ALA A 81 -8.10 -4.07 10.67
CA ALA A 81 -9.30 -3.87 9.85
C ALA A 81 -9.89 -5.21 9.39
N ALA A 82 -9.07 -6.18 9.02
CA ALA A 82 -9.51 -7.52 8.65
C ALA A 82 -10.23 -8.20 9.82
N LYS A 83 -9.68 -8.09 11.03
CA LYS A 83 -10.34 -8.60 12.23
C LYS A 83 -11.70 -7.92 12.46
N ALA A 84 -11.76 -6.60 12.43
CA ALA A 84 -12.99 -5.85 12.66
C ALA A 84 -14.06 -6.16 11.61
N LEU A 85 -13.67 -6.25 10.34
CA LEU A 85 -14.56 -6.59 9.24
C LEU A 85 -15.13 -8.00 9.39
N LYS A 86 -14.29 -8.99 9.67
CA LYS A 86 -14.71 -10.39 9.92
C LYS A 86 -15.72 -10.50 11.06
N GLU A 87 -15.46 -9.84 12.17
CA GLU A 87 -16.35 -9.83 13.34
C GLU A 87 -17.68 -9.11 13.08
N SER A 88 -17.68 -8.09 12.20
CA SER A 88 -18.89 -7.35 11.83
C SER A 88 -19.85 -8.13 10.94
N GLY A 89 -19.35 -9.09 10.18
CA GLY A 89 -20.09 -9.82 9.15
C GLY A 89 -20.58 -8.98 7.98
N LYS A 90 -20.08 -7.74 7.81
CA LYS A 90 -20.46 -6.86 6.70
C LYS A 90 -19.74 -7.24 5.41
N ASP A 91 -20.41 -7.01 4.29
CA ASP A 91 -19.87 -7.22 2.94
C ASP A 91 -19.25 -5.90 2.43
N VAL A 92 -17.97 -5.72 2.76
CA VAL A 92 -17.14 -4.57 2.37
C VAL A 92 -15.80 -5.10 1.86
N ASN A 93 -15.35 -4.64 0.70
CA ASN A 93 -14.04 -5.00 0.18
C ASN A 93 -12.94 -4.40 1.06
N LEU A 94 -11.96 -5.21 1.42
CA LEU A 94 -10.78 -4.77 2.17
C LEU A 94 -9.53 -5.06 1.36
N ILE A 95 -8.73 -4.04 1.12
CA ILE A 95 -7.45 -4.13 0.42
C ILE A 95 -6.41 -3.25 1.10
N GLY A 96 -5.14 -3.57 0.96
CA GLY A 96 -4.12 -2.69 1.52
C GLY A 96 -2.71 -3.23 1.51
N LEU A 97 -1.88 -2.63 2.34
CA LEU A 97 -0.51 -3.05 2.60
C LEU A 97 -0.48 -4.01 3.79
N GLY A 98 0.06 -5.20 3.60
CA GLY A 98 0.09 -6.19 4.68
C GLY A 98 1.07 -7.32 4.46
N PHE A 99 1.32 -8.08 5.52
CA PHE A 99 2.15 -9.28 5.45
C PHE A 99 1.30 -10.52 5.14
N PRO A 100 1.68 -11.32 4.14
CA PRO A 100 1.00 -12.58 3.84
C PRO A 100 0.89 -13.51 5.04
N SER A 101 1.94 -13.60 5.86
CA SER A 101 1.96 -14.42 7.08
C SER A 101 0.88 -14.05 8.10
N GLU A 102 0.49 -12.77 8.19
CA GLU A 102 -0.54 -12.29 9.12
C GLU A 102 -1.95 -12.36 8.54
N LEU A 103 -2.08 -12.24 7.21
CA LEU A 103 -3.35 -12.03 6.52
C LEU A 103 -3.84 -13.25 5.72
N SER A 104 -3.04 -14.31 5.66
CA SER A 104 -3.33 -15.52 4.88
C SER A 104 -4.76 -16.05 5.12
N GLU A 105 -5.19 -16.18 6.37
CA GLU A 105 -6.53 -16.68 6.70
C GLU A 105 -7.65 -15.74 6.24
N TYR A 106 -7.44 -14.42 6.33
CA TYR A 106 -8.40 -13.41 5.87
C TYR A 106 -8.49 -13.32 4.34
N ILE A 107 -7.41 -13.62 3.63
CA ILE A 107 -7.41 -13.74 2.17
C ILE A 107 -8.17 -15.01 1.77
N LYS A 108 -7.91 -16.14 2.42
CA LYS A 108 -8.53 -17.45 2.12
C LYS A 108 -10.05 -17.43 2.34
N ASP A 109 -10.51 -16.84 3.41
CA ASP A 109 -11.94 -16.76 3.74
C ASP A 109 -12.66 -15.59 3.03
N GLY A 110 -11.90 -14.66 2.41
CA GLY A 110 -12.41 -13.54 1.63
C GLY A 110 -12.76 -12.31 2.42
N THR A 111 -12.36 -12.25 3.67
CA THR A 111 -12.47 -11.01 4.47
C THR A 111 -11.57 -9.91 3.89
N CYS A 112 -10.37 -10.25 3.45
CA CYS A 112 -9.47 -9.38 2.71
C CYS A 112 -9.37 -9.87 1.26
N ASP A 113 -9.67 -9.01 0.28
CA ASP A 113 -9.67 -9.41 -1.13
C ASP A 113 -8.25 -9.60 -1.66
N ARG A 114 -7.37 -8.66 -1.34
CA ARG A 114 -5.95 -8.70 -1.72
C ARG A 114 -5.10 -7.79 -0.85
N LEU A 115 -3.84 -8.12 -0.78
CA LEU A 115 -2.84 -7.26 -0.17
C LEU A 115 -1.66 -7.03 -1.11
N TYR A 116 -0.92 -5.98 -0.84
CA TYR A 116 0.27 -5.59 -1.57
C TYR A 116 1.44 -5.42 -0.60
N ILE A 117 2.65 -5.77 -1.03
CA ILE A 117 3.88 -5.48 -0.32
C ILE A 117 5.04 -5.43 -1.32
N TRP A 118 6.09 -4.72 -1.00
CA TRP A 118 7.36 -4.80 -1.72
C TRP A 118 8.33 -5.73 -1.00
N ASN A 119 9.31 -6.25 -1.72
CA ASN A 119 10.37 -7.04 -1.10
C ASN A 119 11.29 -6.14 -0.26
N THR A 120 11.19 -6.26 1.05
CA THR A 120 11.97 -5.44 1.99
C THR A 120 13.45 -5.78 1.98
N THR A 121 13.82 -7.04 1.67
CA THR A 121 15.21 -7.46 1.49
C THR A 121 15.81 -6.81 0.25
N ASP A 122 15.09 -6.80 -0.86
CA ASP A 122 15.53 -6.14 -2.08
C ASP A 122 15.62 -4.62 -1.92
N LEU A 123 14.73 -4.02 -1.12
CA LEU A 123 14.80 -2.60 -0.80
C LEU A 123 16.09 -2.27 -0.02
N GLY A 124 16.42 -3.07 1.00
CA GLY A 124 17.67 -2.92 1.73
C GLY A 124 18.89 -3.15 0.85
N TYR A 125 18.84 -4.14 -0.01
CA TYR A 125 19.89 -4.44 -0.98
C TYR A 125 20.10 -3.29 -1.98
N LEU A 126 19.03 -2.78 -2.58
CA LEU A 126 19.08 -1.62 -3.47
C LEU A 126 19.65 -0.39 -2.76
N THR A 127 19.24 -0.13 -1.53
CA THR A 127 19.74 0.98 -0.72
C THR A 127 21.26 0.86 -0.51
N ALA A 128 21.76 -0.33 -0.17
CA ALA A 128 23.20 -0.55 0.02
C ALA A 128 24.00 -0.30 -1.27
N TYR A 129 23.51 -0.76 -2.42
CA TYR A 129 24.16 -0.51 -3.71
C TYR A 129 24.10 0.96 -4.11
N THR A 130 23.01 1.65 -3.85
CA THR A 130 22.88 3.10 -4.09
C THR A 130 23.90 3.89 -3.28
N LEU A 131 24.02 3.57 -1.98
CA LEU A 131 25.01 4.22 -1.11
C LEU A 131 26.44 3.95 -1.55
N LYS A 132 26.74 2.71 -1.98
CA LYS A 132 28.04 2.35 -2.52
C LYS A 132 28.36 3.15 -3.80
N ALA A 133 27.41 3.22 -4.74
CA ALA A 133 27.61 3.96 -5.99
C ALA A 133 27.83 5.47 -5.75
N LEU A 134 27.17 6.05 -4.74
CA LEU A 134 27.39 7.43 -4.31
C LEU A 134 28.80 7.61 -3.68
N ASP A 135 29.21 6.70 -2.81
CA ASP A 135 30.52 6.76 -2.11
C ASP A 135 31.68 6.60 -3.10
N GLU A 136 31.54 5.73 -4.08
CA GLU A 136 32.52 5.49 -5.16
C GLU A 136 32.47 6.57 -6.26
N ASN A 137 31.57 7.55 -6.18
CA ASN A 137 31.33 8.59 -7.19
C ASN A 137 30.94 8.03 -8.56
N GLU A 138 30.32 6.84 -8.62
CA GLU A 138 29.74 6.28 -9.82
C GLU A 138 28.50 7.07 -10.24
N ILE A 139 27.71 7.56 -9.25
CA ILE A 139 26.58 8.46 -9.42
C ILE A 139 26.69 9.65 -8.46
N THR A 140 25.97 10.72 -8.77
CA THR A 140 25.86 11.92 -7.92
C THR A 140 24.47 12.08 -7.32
N GLY A 141 23.52 11.25 -7.71
CA GLY A 141 22.11 11.37 -7.36
C GLY A 141 21.30 12.20 -8.37
N SER A 142 21.89 12.55 -9.50
CA SER A 142 21.22 13.34 -10.53
C SER A 142 20.28 12.48 -11.38
N ILE A 143 19.15 13.05 -11.77
CA ILE A 143 18.16 12.40 -12.63
C ILE A 143 18.82 12.02 -13.97
N GLY A 144 18.56 10.78 -14.41
CA GLY A 144 19.13 10.21 -15.64
C GLY A 144 20.41 9.41 -15.46
N GLU A 145 21.05 9.47 -14.30
CA GLU A 145 22.20 8.61 -13.99
C GLU A 145 21.77 7.16 -13.79
N THR A 146 22.67 6.23 -14.14
CA THR A 146 22.47 4.79 -13.99
C THR A 146 23.60 4.16 -13.22
N PHE A 147 23.31 3.07 -12.50
CA PHE A 147 24.29 2.23 -11.82
C PHE A 147 23.82 0.79 -11.76
N THR A 148 24.71 -0.14 -11.46
CA THR A 148 24.35 -1.55 -11.32
C THR A 148 24.15 -1.92 -9.85
N ALA A 149 22.91 -2.31 -9.50
CA ALA A 149 22.54 -2.76 -8.16
C ALA A 149 22.65 -4.29 -8.02
N GLY A 150 23.82 -4.86 -8.32
CA GLY A 150 24.11 -6.29 -8.17
C GLY A 150 23.07 -7.17 -8.89
N SER A 151 22.43 -8.09 -8.15
CA SER A 151 21.41 -9.00 -8.69
C SER A 151 20.10 -8.30 -9.12
N LEU A 152 19.86 -7.07 -8.70
CA LEU A 152 18.72 -6.26 -9.14
C LEU A 152 18.95 -5.57 -10.49
N GLY A 153 20.13 -5.75 -11.08
CA GLY A 153 20.46 -5.23 -12.39
C GLY A 153 20.69 -3.72 -12.41
N GLU A 154 20.63 -3.16 -13.62
CA GLU A 154 20.77 -1.72 -13.84
C GLU A 154 19.56 -0.95 -13.27
N LYS A 155 19.85 0.14 -12.58
CA LYS A 155 18.86 1.07 -12.04
C LYS A 155 19.15 2.47 -12.56
N THR A 156 18.07 3.19 -12.87
CA THR A 156 18.11 4.59 -13.32
C THR A 156 17.51 5.48 -12.27
N ILE A 157 18.17 6.60 -11.99
CA ILE A 157 17.60 7.65 -11.14
C ILE A 157 16.56 8.40 -11.97
N THR A 158 15.33 8.39 -11.53
CA THR A 158 14.20 9.05 -12.19
C THR A 158 13.73 10.26 -11.40
N ALA A 159 12.89 11.08 -11.99
CA ALA A 159 12.19 12.16 -11.28
C ALA A 159 10.84 11.64 -10.79
N ASP A 160 10.51 11.90 -9.53
CA ASP A 160 9.15 11.80 -9.08
C ASP A 160 8.29 12.97 -9.63
N LYS A 161 7.01 13.01 -9.27
CA LYS A 161 6.10 14.11 -9.73
C LYS A 161 6.47 15.50 -9.17
N ASP A 162 7.28 15.56 -8.13
CA ASP A 162 7.78 16.81 -7.52
C ASP A 162 9.22 17.14 -7.99
N ASN A 163 9.74 16.44 -9.01
CA ASN A 163 11.10 16.50 -9.55
C ASN A 163 12.20 16.15 -8.52
N ALA A 164 11.87 15.42 -7.48
CA ALA A 164 12.88 14.83 -6.60
C ALA A 164 13.46 13.55 -7.23
N SER A 165 14.74 13.29 -6.97
CA SER A 165 15.41 12.08 -7.45
C SER A 165 14.87 10.85 -6.72
N GLU A 166 14.48 9.84 -7.47
CA GLU A 166 14.03 8.56 -6.93
C GLU A 166 14.64 7.38 -7.70
N ILE A 167 14.71 6.23 -7.05
CA ILE A 167 15.11 4.97 -7.67
C ILE A 167 13.99 3.97 -7.39
N ILE A 168 13.35 3.49 -8.44
CA ILE A 168 12.23 2.56 -8.31
C ILE A 168 12.75 1.15 -8.10
N LEU A 169 12.35 0.53 -6.98
CA LEU A 169 12.67 -0.86 -6.67
C LEU A 169 12.07 -1.82 -7.72
N GLY A 170 10.80 -1.64 -8.00
CA GLY A 170 9.97 -2.45 -8.89
C GLY A 170 8.50 -2.35 -8.49
N ASP A 171 7.66 -3.14 -9.15
CA ASP A 171 6.24 -3.21 -8.83
C ASP A 171 6.01 -3.89 -7.47
N PRO A 172 4.99 -3.47 -6.71
CA PRO A 172 4.59 -4.19 -5.51
C PRO A 172 4.07 -5.59 -5.85
N ILE A 173 4.35 -6.54 -4.98
CA ILE A 173 3.85 -7.90 -5.10
C ILE A 173 2.41 -7.92 -4.60
N MET A 174 1.49 -8.41 -5.44
CA MET A 174 0.10 -8.61 -5.06
C MET A 174 -0.13 -10.03 -4.58
N PHE A 175 -0.85 -10.16 -3.48
CA PHE A 175 -1.31 -11.44 -2.93
C PHE A 175 -2.83 -11.47 -2.90
N ASP A 176 -3.38 -12.56 -3.39
CA ASP A 176 -4.80 -12.88 -3.35
C ASP A 176 -4.99 -14.39 -3.12
N ARG A 177 -6.23 -14.88 -3.24
CA ARG A 177 -6.54 -16.31 -3.05
C ARG A 177 -5.80 -17.26 -3.99
N THR A 178 -5.28 -16.78 -5.11
CA THR A 178 -4.64 -17.64 -6.12
C THR A 178 -3.17 -17.92 -5.80
N ASN A 179 -2.52 -17.08 -5.00
CA ASN A 179 -1.09 -17.18 -4.74
C ASN A 179 -0.68 -17.15 -3.26
N ILE A 180 -1.60 -16.85 -2.34
CA ILE A 180 -1.29 -16.68 -0.92
C ILE A 180 -0.62 -17.93 -0.31
N ASP A 181 -1.03 -19.13 -0.69
CA ASP A 181 -0.47 -20.39 -0.16
C ASP A 181 0.96 -20.65 -0.62
N SER A 182 1.34 -20.19 -1.80
CA SER A 182 2.66 -20.44 -2.37
C SER A 182 3.73 -19.43 -1.97
N LEU A 183 3.33 -18.27 -1.44
CA LEU A 183 4.22 -17.16 -1.18
C LEU A 183 4.20 -16.68 0.29
N SER A 184 3.32 -17.22 1.13
CA SER A 184 3.19 -16.82 2.55
C SER A 184 4.44 -17.07 3.39
N ASP A 185 5.30 -18.00 2.96
CA ASP A 185 6.54 -18.37 3.67
C ASP A 185 7.73 -17.45 3.30
N ILE A 186 7.54 -16.53 2.36
CA ILE A 186 8.62 -15.64 1.88
C ILE A 186 8.60 -14.29 2.62
N TYR A 187 7.46 -13.95 3.25
CA TYR A 187 7.21 -12.64 3.88
C TYR A 187 6.52 -12.78 5.23
#